data_cb10e78c9540b759493afecd502f830b
#
_entry.id   cb10e78c9540b759493afecd502f830b
#
_cell.length_a   1.000
_cell.length_b   1.000
_cell.length_c   1.000
_cell.angle_alpha   90.00
_cell.angle_beta   90.00
_cell.angle_gamma   90.00
#
_symmetry.space_group_name_H-M   'P 1'
#
loop_
_entity.id
_entity.type
_entity.pdbx_description
1 polymer ?
#
loop_
_entity_poly.entity_id
_entity_poly.type
_entity_poly.pdbx_seq_one_letter_code
_entity_poly.pdbx_strand_id
1 'polypeptide(L)'
;MSGHSKWATTKHKKAVIDGRRAKLFARLIKNIEVAARQGGADVSGNPTLYDAIQKARKSSVPLENIERAVKRGSGAEAGGSDWLTIMYEGYGPNGVAVLIECLTDNRNRAASEVRVAMTRNGGSMADPGSVAYLFQRKGVVIVPKASGVTEDDLLMTVLDAGADEVNDLGESFEVVSEATDMVAVRTAVEAAGWEYESADATFLPSVSVPLDEDGARKVFRLMEALEDSDDVQNVFANFDVTDEVMASLD
;
A
#
# COMPACT_ATOMS: atom_id res chain seq x y z
N MET A 1 -16.55 4.71 4.64
CA MET A 1 -15.39 3.77 4.53
C MET A 1 -14.84 3.84 3.12
N SER A 2 -13.54 3.85 2.94
CA SER A 2 -12.94 3.87 1.60
C SER A 2 -13.04 2.47 0.97
N GLY A 3 -13.64 2.33 -0.22
CA GLY A 3 -13.66 1.07 -0.97
C GLY A 3 -12.26 0.56 -1.31
N HIS A 4 -11.29 1.47 -1.37
CA HIS A 4 -9.88 1.11 -1.54
C HIS A 4 -9.33 0.29 -0.36
N SER A 5 -9.63 0.65 0.88
CA SER A 5 -9.20 -0.11 2.07
C SER A 5 -9.81 -1.51 2.08
N LYS A 6 -11.10 -1.63 1.73
CA LYS A 6 -11.77 -2.94 1.58
C LYS A 6 -11.11 -3.79 0.49
N TRP A 7 -10.83 -3.21 -0.67
CA TRP A 7 -10.13 -3.87 -1.77
C TRP A 7 -8.74 -4.36 -1.35
N ALA A 8 -7.95 -3.50 -0.69
CA ALA A 8 -6.61 -3.84 -0.24
C ALA A 8 -6.61 -5.03 0.73
N THR A 9 -7.54 -5.04 1.70
CA THR A 9 -7.68 -6.13 2.69
C THR A 9 -8.09 -7.45 2.02
N THR A 10 -9.07 -7.42 1.12
CA THR A 10 -9.53 -8.61 0.36
C THR A 10 -8.43 -9.16 -0.54
N LYS A 11 -7.67 -8.27 -1.18
CA LYS A 11 -6.56 -8.65 -2.05
C LYS A 11 -5.44 -9.35 -1.29
N HIS A 12 -5.12 -8.91 -0.07
CA HIS A 12 -4.11 -9.58 0.76
C HIS A 12 -4.49 -11.04 1.03
N LYS A 13 -5.75 -11.36 1.22
CA LYS A 13 -6.24 -12.73 1.39
C LYS A 13 -6.11 -13.57 0.10
N LYS A 14 -6.31 -12.97 -1.09
CA LYS A 14 -6.16 -13.65 -2.39
C LYS A 14 -4.70 -13.73 -2.91
N ALA A 15 -3.79 -12.89 -2.40
CA ALA A 15 -2.39 -12.82 -2.86
C ALA A 15 -1.53 -14.04 -2.48
N VAL A 16 -2.10 -15.05 -1.84
CA VAL A 16 -1.42 -16.28 -1.40
C VAL A 16 -1.11 -17.25 -2.55
N ILE A 17 -1.47 -16.91 -3.80
CA ILE A 17 -1.22 -17.79 -4.96
C ILE A 17 0.11 -17.41 -5.66
N ASP A 18 0.96 -18.40 -5.89
CA ASP A 18 2.41 -18.40 -6.19
C ASP A 18 2.99 -17.31 -7.12
N GLY A 19 2.28 -16.85 -8.14
CA GLY A 19 2.81 -15.82 -9.06
C GLY A 19 2.83 -14.40 -8.48
N ARG A 20 1.86 -14.06 -7.65
CA ARG A 20 1.76 -12.74 -6.99
C ARG A 20 2.75 -12.61 -5.84
N ARG A 21 3.12 -13.73 -5.21
CA ARG A 21 4.10 -13.76 -4.11
C ARG A 21 5.50 -13.34 -4.56
N ALA A 22 5.94 -13.77 -5.74
CA ALA A 22 7.24 -13.39 -6.28
C ALA A 22 7.31 -11.87 -6.57
N LYS A 23 6.24 -11.28 -7.12
CA LYS A 23 6.15 -9.83 -7.35
C LYS A 23 6.15 -9.04 -6.04
N LEU A 24 5.38 -9.50 -5.04
CA LEU A 24 5.40 -8.88 -3.71
C LEU A 24 6.81 -8.89 -3.10
N PHE A 25 7.50 -10.02 -3.17
CA PHE A 25 8.88 -10.13 -2.68
C PHE A 25 9.82 -9.17 -3.39
N ALA A 26 9.73 -9.07 -4.72
CA ALA A 26 10.54 -8.15 -5.51
C ALA A 26 10.33 -6.69 -5.09
N ARG A 27 9.07 -6.27 -4.84
CA ARG A 27 8.74 -4.93 -4.34
C ARG A 27 9.33 -4.66 -2.95
N LEU A 28 9.15 -5.60 -2.03
CA LEU A 28 9.68 -5.47 -0.67
C LEU A 28 11.21 -5.40 -0.66
N ILE A 29 11.87 -6.18 -1.52
CA ILE A 29 13.33 -6.15 -1.69
C ILE A 29 13.79 -4.79 -2.25
N LYS A 30 13.11 -4.24 -3.27
CA LYS A 30 13.39 -2.89 -3.79
C LYS A 30 13.31 -1.83 -2.69
N ASN A 31 12.27 -1.88 -1.86
CA ASN A 31 12.09 -0.93 -0.76
C ASN A 31 13.23 -0.99 0.25
N ILE A 32 13.71 -2.19 0.57
CA ILE A 32 14.89 -2.38 1.44
C ILE A 32 16.15 -1.77 0.80
N GLU A 33 16.40 -2.01 -0.49
CA GLU A 33 17.56 -1.46 -1.20
C GLU A 33 17.55 0.07 -1.21
N VAL A 34 16.40 0.68 -1.47
CA VAL A 34 16.22 2.14 -1.47
C VAL A 34 16.43 2.71 -0.07
N ALA A 35 15.83 2.13 0.96
CA ALA A 35 15.98 2.57 2.33
C ALA A 35 17.43 2.48 2.80
N ALA A 36 18.13 1.39 2.48
CA ALA A 36 19.55 1.21 2.81
C ALA A 36 20.44 2.20 2.06
N ARG A 37 20.11 2.56 0.81
CA ARG A 37 20.85 3.54 0.02
C ARG A 37 20.71 4.96 0.58
N GLN A 38 19.50 5.34 0.99
CA GLN A 38 19.22 6.68 1.48
C GLN A 38 19.72 6.93 2.90
N GLY A 39 19.55 5.95 3.78
CA GLY A 39 19.83 6.09 5.22
C GLY A 39 20.97 5.23 5.76
N GLY A 40 21.66 4.45 4.90
CA GLY A 40 22.71 3.53 5.32
C GLY A 40 22.19 2.17 5.77
N ALA A 41 23.13 1.22 5.99
CA ALA A 41 22.83 -0.17 6.34
C ALA A 41 22.52 -0.38 7.83
N ASP A 42 22.81 0.60 8.68
CA ASP A 42 22.55 0.50 10.12
C ASP A 42 21.05 0.65 10.39
N VAL A 43 20.43 -0.47 10.74
CA VAL A 43 19.00 -0.54 11.04
C VAL A 43 18.62 0.31 12.27
N SER A 44 19.52 0.48 13.22
CA SER A 44 19.29 1.27 14.44
C SER A 44 19.25 2.77 14.15
N GLY A 45 20.00 3.20 13.15
CA GLY A 45 20.06 4.61 12.70
C GLY A 45 19.15 4.92 11.51
N ASN A 46 18.44 3.92 10.95
CA ASN A 46 17.61 4.06 9.75
C ASN A 46 16.21 3.50 9.97
N PRO A 47 15.26 4.29 10.50
CA PRO A 47 13.88 3.86 10.76
C PRO A 47 13.15 3.36 9.51
N THR A 48 13.40 3.98 8.35
CA THR A 48 12.82 3.56 7.06
C THR A 48 13.28 2.15 6.67
N LEU A 49 14.57 1.85 6.87
CA LEU A 49 15.11 0.51 6.64
C LEU A 49 14.55 -0.51 7.63
N TYR A 50 14.43 -0.12 8.90
CA TYR A 50 13.81 -0.96 9.92
C TYR A 50 12.39 -1.37 9.51
N ASP A 51 11.54 -0.42 9.14
CA ASP A 51 10.17 -0.69 8.71
C ASP A 51 10.11 -1.55 7.44
N ALA A 52 10.94 -1.26 6.45
CA ALA A 52 11.01 -2.07 5.22
C ALA A 52 11.38 -3.53 5.52
N ILE A 53 12.32 -3.76 6.44
CA ILE A 53 12.72 -5.11 6.89
C ILE A 53 11.56 -5.78 7.63
N GLN A 54 10.86 -5.09 8.54
CA GLN A 54 9.74 -5.67 9.28
C GLN A 54 8.60 -6.11 8.32
N LYS A 55 8.25 -5.29 7.33
CA LYS A 55 7.28 -5.63 6.29
C LYS A 55 7.69 -6.87 5.49
N ALA A 56 8.96 -6.95 5.10
CA ALA A 56 9.49 -8.09 4.38
C ALA A 56 9.45 -9.39 5.22
N ARG A 57 9.82 -9.32 6.50
CA ARG A 57 9.74 -10.44 7.45
C ARG A 57 8.30 -10.91 7.65
N LYS A 58 7.37 -9.98 7.85
CA LYS A 58 5.94 -10.28 8.01
C LYS A 58 5.35 -10.95 6.78
N SER A 59 5.83 -10.58 5.59
CA SER A 59 5.48 -11.23 4.32
C SER A 59 6.25 -12.53 4.05
N SER A 60 7.06 -13.02 5.00
CA SER A 60 7.85 -14.24 4.89
C SER A 60 8.92 -14.20 3.77
N VAL A 61 9.49 -13.04 3.51
CA VAL A 61 10.67 -12.92 2.63
C VAL A 61 11.86 -13.61 3.29
N PRO A 62 12.62 -14.48 2.60
CA PRO A 62 13.78 -15.16 3.17
C PRO A 62 14.83 -14.16 3.68
N LEU A 63 15.37 -14.45 4.87
CA LEU A 63 16.33 -13.56 5.53
C LEU A 63 17.57 -13.27 4.66
N GLU A 64 18.07 -14.26 3.95
CA GLU A 64 19.20 -14.10 3.02
C GLU A 64 18.93 -13.06 1.93
N ASN A 65 17.68 -13.00 1.41
CA ASN A 65 17.29 -12.01 0.42
C ASN A 65 17.23 -10.59 1.02
N ILE A 66 16.75 -10.47 2.26
CA ILE A 66 16.72 -9.21 3.01
C ILE A 66 18.15 -8.70 3.22
N GLU A 67 19.05 -9.55 3.73
CA GLU A 67 20.46 -9.18 3.98
C GLU A 67 21.17 -8.78 2.68
N ARG A 68 20.95 -9.51 1.60
CA ARG A 68 21.51 -9.17 0.28
C ARG A 68 21.00 -7.82 -0.23
N ALA A 69 19.71 -7.52 -0.03
CA ALA A 69 19.13 -6.24 -0.39
C ALA A 69 19.76 -5.07 0.39
N VAL A 70 19.95 -5.23 1.70
CA VAL A 70 20.65 -4.23 2.53
C VAL A 70 22.08 -3.99 2.03
N LYS A 71 22.84 -5.05 1.73
CA LYS A 71 24.21 -4.95 1.22
C LYS A 71 24.27 -4.25 -0.14
N ARG A 72 23.37 -4.58 -1.07
CA ARG A 72 23.29 -3.90 -2.38
C ARG A 72 22.92 -2.43 -2.24
N GLY A 73 21.92 -2.13 -1.43
CA GLY A 73 21.48 -0.76 -1.18
C GLY A 73 22.58 0.10 -0.57
N SER A 74 23.31 -0.41 0.41
CA SER A 74 24.42 0.31 1.07
C SER A 74 25.69 0.44 0.22
N GLY A 75 25.74 -0.19 -0.96
CA GLY A 75 26.92 -0.18 -1.84
C GLY A 75 28.01 -1.17 -1.45
N ALA A 76 27.78 -2.05 -0.46
CA ALA A 76 28.72 -3.10 -0.07
C ALA A 76 28.81 -4.24 -1.10
N GLU A 77 27.82 -4.38 -1.97
CA GLU A 77 27.82 -5.28 -3.12
C GLU A 77 27.58 -4.49 -4.42
N ALA A 78 28.20 -4.91 -5.52
CA ALA A 78 27.98 -4.32 -6.84
C ALA A 78 26.56 -4.62 -7.35
N GLY A 79 25.96 -3.70 -8.10
CA GLY A 79 24.68 -3.92 -8.80
C GLY A 79 23.48 -3.17 -8.23
N GLY A 80 23.68 -2.21 -7.35
CA GLY A 80 22.59 -1.34 -6.91
C GLY A 80 22.17 -0.36 -8.01
N SER A 81 20.85 -0.28 -8.29
CA SER A 81 20.28 0.66 -9.25
C SER A 81 19.95 2.00 -8.60
N ASP A 82 19.97 3.07 -9.41
CA ASP A 82 19.50 4.39 -8.99
C ASP A 82 17.97 4.44 -9.10
N TRP A 83 17.31 4.11 -8.00
CA TRP A 83 15.86 4.07 -7.92
C TRP A 83 15.26 5.47 -7.76
N LEU A 84 14.22 5.74 -8.54
CA LEU A 84 13.44 6.97 -8.50
C LEU A 84 12.00 6.64 -8.10
N THR A 85 11.46 7.33 -7.11
CA THR A 85 10.02 7.31 -6.82
C THR A 85 9.33 8.35 -7.69
N ILE A 86 8.31 7.93 -8.42
CA ILE A 86 7.54 8.78 -9.33
C ILE A 86 6.06 8.54 -9.07
N MET A 87 5.31 9.64 -8.91
CA MET A 87 3.85 9.60 -8.83
C MET A 87 3.26 9.91 -10.20
N TYR A 88 2.41 9.01 -10.70
CA TYR A 88 1.59 9.24 -11.88
C TYR A 88 0.13 9.42 -11.47
N GLU A 89 -0.58 10.21 -12.25
CA GLU A 89 -1.97 10.56 -12.01
C GLU A 89 -2.81 10.19 -13.22
N GLY A 90 -4.08 9.83 -12.98
CA GLY A 90 -4.99 9.49 -14.06
C GLY A 90 -6.43 9.31 -13.60
N TYR A 91 -7.28 9.07 -14.57
CA TYR A 91 -8.69 8.73 -14.38
C TYR A 91 -8.95 7.33 -14.94
N GLY A 92 -9.53 6.48 -14.11
CA GLY A 92 -10.03 5.17 -14.49
C GLY A 92 -11.48 5.22 -15.00
N PRO A 93 -12.08 4.04 -15.26
CA PRO A 93 -13.48 3.92 -15.58
C PRO A 93 -14.36 4.64 -14.54
N ASN A 94 -15.54 5.13 -14.98
CA ASN A 94 -16.51 5.86 -14.16
C ASN A 94 -15.98 7.18 -13.54
N GLY A 95 -14.86 7.71 -14.05
CA GLY A 95 -14.25 8.94 -13.52
C GLY A 95 -13.51 8.75 -12.19
N VAL A 96 -13.20 7.53 -11.81
CA VAL A 96 -12.40 7.23 -10.61
C VAL A 96 -11.01 7.83 -10.75
N ALA A 97 -10.61 8.68 -9.80
CA ALA A 97 -9.27 9.21 -9.72
C ALA A 97 -8.30 8.12 -9.29
N VAL A 98 -7.15 8.02 -9.96
CA VAL A 98 -6.11 7.02 -9.68
C VAL A 98 -4.77 7.71 -9.48
N LEU A 99 -4.13 7.42 -8.35
CA LEU A 99 -2.78 7.85 -8.04
C LEU A 99 -1.87 6.61 -8.02
N ILE A 100 -0.77 6.64 -8.78
CA ILE A 100 0.07 5.48 -9.04
C ILE A 100 1.50 5.78 -8.61
N GLU A 101 1.96 5.09 -7.59
CA GLU A 101 3.33 5.20 -7.11
C GLU A 101 4.22 4.17 -7.80
N CYS A 102 5.23 4.65 -8.48
CA CYS A 102 6.25 3.83 -9.13
C CYS A 102 7.61 4.00 -8.45
N LEU A 103 8.32 2.89 -8.30
CA LEU A 103 9.73 2.84 -7.91
C LEU A 103 10.51 2.19 -9.05
N THR A 104 11.25 2.98 -9.81
CA THR A 104 11.89 2.55 -11.07
C THR A 104 13.31 3.06 -11.20
N ASP A 105 14.14 2.33 -11.90
CA ASP A 105 15.44 2.75 -12.39
C ASP A 105 15.36 3.31 -13.84
N ASN A 106 14.15 3.25 -14.45
CA ASN A 106 13.91 3.73 -15.80
C ASN A 106 12.57 4.44 -15.95
N ARG A 107 12.60 5.77 -15.82
CA ARG A 107 11.42 6.64 -15.90
C ARG A 107 10.59 6.44 -17.18
N ASN A 108 11.24 6.25 -18.32
CA ASN A 108 10.55 6.13 -19.62
C ASN A 108 9.82 4.79 -19.72
N ARG A 109 10.42 3.71 -19.22
CA ARG A 109 9.77 2.40 -19.15
C ARG A 109 8.53 2.47 -18.26
N ALA A 110 8.66 2.95 -17.02
CA ALA A 110 7.56 3.08 -16.09
C ALA A 110 6.41 3.92 -16.68
N ALA A 111 6.71 5.09 -17.25
CA ALA A 111 5.69 5.93 -17.89
C ALA A 111 4.97 5.23 -19.05
N SER A 112 5.69 4.47 -19.86
CA SER A 112 5.12 3.72 -20.99
C SER A 112 4.20 2.59 -20.50
N GLU A 113 4.65 1.79 -19.53
CA GLU A 113 3.89 0.68 -18.97
C GLU A 113 2.60 1.16 -18.30
N VAL A 114 2.71 2.18 -17.44
CA VAL A 114 1.53 2.78 -16.77
C VAL A 114 0.54 3.30 -17.82
N ARG A 115 1.00 4.04 -18.83
CA ARG A 115 0.12 4.54 -19.91
C ARG A 115 -0.60 3.41 -20.65
N VAL A 116 0.11 2.34 -20.97
CA VAL A 116 -0.46 1.17 -21.66
C VAL A 116 -1.50 0.49 -20.78
N ALA A 117 -1.19 0.27 -19.48
CA ALA A 117 -2.13 -0.33 -18.54
C ALA A 117 -3.41 0.52 -18.39
N MET A 118 -3.26 1.84 -18.21
CA MET A 118 -4.39 2.78 -18.15
C MET A 118 -5.25 2.70 -19.41
N THR A 119 -4.67 2.89 -20.58
CA THR A 119 -5.41 2.99 -21.86
C THR A 119 -6.12 1.68 -22.20
N ARG A 120 -5.49 0.53 -21.98
CA ARG A 120 -6.08 -0.78 -22.29
C ARG A 120 -7.24 -1.15 -21.38
N ASN A 121 -7.32 -0.55 -20.19
CA ASN A 121 -8.34 -0.84 -19.19
C ASN A 121 -9.34 0.32 -19.01
N GLY A 122 -9.49 1.17 -20.02
CA GLY A 122 -10.53 2.21 -20.04
C GLY A 122 -10.21 3.45 -19.21
N GLY A 123 -8.94 3.63 -18.82
CA GLY A 123 -8.45 4.81 -18.13
C GLY A 123 -7.61 5.71 -19.04
N SER A 124 -7.21 6.85 -18.49
CA SER A 124 -6.34 7.82 -19.15
C SER A 124 -5.36 8.43 -18.15
N MET A 125 -4.13 8.71 -18.62
CA MET A 125 -3.17 9.50 -17.83
C MET A 125 -3.64 10.94 -17.76
N ALA A 126 -3.35 11.60 -16.65
CA ALA A 126 -3.60 13.02 -16.40
C ALA A 126 -2.29 13.76 -16.10
N ASP A 127 -2.36 15.07 -16.18
CA ASP A 127 -1.22 15.92 -15.82
C ASP A 127 -0.98 15.92 -14.30
N PRO A 128 0.25 16.11 -13.83
CA PRO A 128 0.56 16.23 -12.41
C PRO A 128 -0.30 17.29 -11.72
N GLY A 129 -0.89 16.94 -10.57
CA GLY A 129 -1.78 17.80 -9.80
C GLY A 129 -3.27 17.68 -10.18
N SER A 130 -3.61 16.86 -11.18
CA SER A 130 -5.00 16.68 -11.62
C SER A 130 -5.87 15.91 -10.63
N VAL A 131 -5.29 14.96 -9.88
CA VAL A 131 -6.02 14.11 -8.94
C VAL A 131 -5.37 14.02 -7.57
N ALA A 132 -4.09 14.36 -7.42
CA ALA A 132 -3.35 14.22 -6.17
C ALA A 132 -4.01 14.97 -4.99
N TYR A 133 -4.66 16.09 -5.24
CA TYR A 133 -5.38 16.89 -4.23
C TYR A 133 -6.60 16.18 -3.62
N LEU A 134 -7.09 15.14 -4.28
CA LEU A 134 -8.20 14.31 -3.77
C LEU A 134 -7.73 13.28 -2.74
N PHE A 135 -6.43 13.14 -2.53
CA PHE A 135 -5.85 12.17 -1.63
C PHE A 135 -5.06 12.84 -0.51
N GLN A 136 -5.17 12.28 0.68
CA GLN A 136 -4.40 12.69 1.85
C GLN A 136 -3.47 11.56 2.28
N ARG A 137 -2.23 11.90 2.59
CA ARG A 137 -1.29 10.91 3.12
C ARG A 137 -1.59 10.67 4.59
N LYS A 138 -2.01 9.46 4.94
CA LYS A 138 -2.38 9.04 6.28
C LYS A 138 -1.59 7.80 6.71
N GLY A 139 -1.49 7.59 8.02
CA GLY A 139 -1.06 6.34 8.60
C GLY A 139 -2.26 5.41 8.76
N VAL A 140 -2.14 4.17 8.33
CA VAL A 140 -3.20 3.16 8.44
C VAL A 140 -2.63 1.90 9.10
N VAL A 141 -3.29 1.45 10.16
CA VAL A 141 -2.99 0.17 10.83
C VAL A 141 -4.22 -0.72 10.75
N ILE A 142 -4.07 -1.92 10.20
CA ILE A 142 -5.15 -2.91 10.09
C ILE A 142 -5.01 -3.92 11.23
N VAL A 143 -6.06 -4.03 12.06
CA VAL A 143 -6.12 -4.89 13.24
C VAL A 143 -7.21 -5.94 13.04
N PRO A 144 -6.87 -7.25 12.93
CA PRO A 144 -7.85 -8.32 12.79
C PRO A 144 -8.74 -8.44 14.03
N LYS A 145 -10.05 -8.62 13.84
CA LYS A 145 -11.01 -8.88 14.93
C LYS A 145 -10.83 -10.24 15.61
N ALA A 146 -10.14 -11.17 14.97
CA ALA A 146 -9.86 -12.51 15.49
C ALA A 146 -9.12 -12.52 16.84
N SER A 147 -8.47 -11.41 17.21
CA SER A 147 -7.81 -11.23 18.50
C SER A 147 -8.76 -10.90 19.68
N GLY A 148 -10.07 -10.85 19.45
CA GLY A 148 -11.06 -10.48 20.48
C GLY A 148 -11.12 -8.98 20.80
N VAL A 149 -10.55 -8.15 19.90
CA VAL A 149 -10.54 -6.69 20.03
C VAL A 149 -11.91 -6.15 19.70
N THR A 150 -12.43 -5.24 20.54
CA THR A 150 -13.61 -4.43 20.24
C THR A 150 -13.21 -3.07 19.70
N GLU A 151 -14.12 -2.40 18.99
CA GLU A 151 -13.88 -1.04 18.48
C GLU A 151 -13.55 -0.05 19.60
N ASP A 152 -14.32 -0.11 20.71
CA ASP A 152 -14.14 0.75 21.87
C ASP A 152 -12.76 0.54 22.55
N ASP A 153 -12.38 -0.72 22.78
CA ASP A 153 -11.07 -1.04 23.38
C ASP A 153 -9.92 -0.57 22.50
N LEU A 154 -10.05 -0.77 21.18
CA LEU A 154 -9.05 -0.33 20.22
C LEU A 154 -8.95 1.19 20.19
N LEU A 155 -10.08 1.91 20.09
CA LEU A 155 -10.12 3.36 20.09
C LEU A 155 -9.47 3.94 21.36
N MET A 156 -9.83 3.44 22.54
CA MET A 156 -9.23 3.88 23.81
C MET A 156 -7.72 3.66 23.85
N THR A 157 -7.23 2.56 23.28
CA THR A 157 -5.82 2.22 23.28
C THR A 157 -4.99 3.11 22.35
N VAL A 158 -5.55 3.48 21.19
CA VAL A 158 -4.77 4.17 20.14
C VAL A 158 -4.97 5.68 20.13
N LEU A 159 -5.96 6.20 20.86
CA LEU A 159 -6.28 7.63 20.91
C LEU A 159 -5.08 8.49 21.35
N ASP A 160 -4.45 8.12 22.46
CA ASP A 160 -3.28 8.83 22.99
C ASP A 160 -2.04 8.67 22.11
N ALA A 161 -2.03 7.68 21.22
CA ALA A 161 -0.98 7.46 20.23
C ALA A 161 -1.16 8.27 18.93
N GLY A 162 -2.24 9.05 18.82
CA GLY A 162 -2.51 9.94 17.70
C GLY A 162 -3.42 9.35 16.62
N ALA A 163 -4.27 8.38 16.97
CA ALA A 163 -5.30 7.90 16.05
C ALA A 163 -6.40 8.95 15.88
N ASP A 164 -6.78 9.21 14.61
CA ASP A 164 -7.88 10.11 14.24
C ASP A 164 -9.22 9.37 14.23
N GLU A 165 -9.22 8.14 13.68
CA GLU A 165 -10.44 7.34 13.43
C GLU A 165 -10.16 5.84 13.58
N VAL A 166 -11.20 5.11 13.99
CA VAL A 166 -11.25 3.65 13.90
C VAL A 166 -12.46 3.28 13.05
N ASN A 167 -12.24 2.54 11.98
CA ASN A 167 -13.27 2.12 11.02
C ASN A 167 -13.43 0.60 11.05
N ASP A 168 -14.68 0.14 11.05
CA ASP A 168 -15.02 -1.28 10.95
C ASP A 168 -15.00 -1.73 9.48
N LEU A 169 -14.10 -2.65 9.12
CA LEU A 169 -14.00 -3.26 7.79
C LEU A 169 -14.68 -4.65 7.71
N GLY A 170 -15.46 -5.04 8.71
CA GLY A 170 -16.09 -6.36 8.81
C GLY A 170 -15.22 -7.35 9.59
N GLU A 171 -14.16 -7.90 9.03
CA GLU A 171 -13.27 -8.86 9.71
C GLU A 171 -12.07 -8.20 10.41
N SER A 172 -11.81 -6.94 10.16
CA SER A 172 -10.72 -6.16 10.73
C SER A 172 -11.19 -4.75 11.07
N PHE A 173 -10.42 -4.05 11.91
CA PHE A 173 -10.51 -2.61 12.10
C PHE A 173 -9.41 -1.90 11.31
N GLU A 174 -9.74 -0.75 10.76
CA GLU A 174 -8.79 0.21 10.18
C GLU A 174 -8.60 1.35 11.17
N VAL A 175 -7.39 1.53 11.66
CA VAL A 175 -7.01 2.67 12.49
C VAL A 175 -6.31 3.68 11.60
N VAL A 176 -6.86 4.88 11.50
CA VAL A 176 -6.34 5.99 10.71
C VAL A 176 -5.68 7.02 11.63
N SER A 177 -4.53 7.53 11.22
CA SER A 177 -3.78 8.58 11.94
C SER A 177 -3.08 9.50 10.93
N GLU A 178 -2.44 10.56 11.42
CA GLU A 178 -1.44 11.23 10.60
C GLU A 178 -0.31 10.25 10.23
N ALA A 179 0.28 10.43 9.05
CA ALA A 179 1.33 9.51 8.56
C ALA A 179 2.55 9.44 9.50
N THR A 180 2.82 10.52 10.24
CA THR A 180 3.90 10.61 11.25
C THR A 180 3.62 9.79 12.50
N ASP A 181 2.36 9.58 12.84
CA ASP A 181 1.92 8.95 14.09
C ASP A 181 1.65 7.45 13.91
N MET A 182 1.67 6.96 12.68
CA MET A 182 1.44 5.54 12.35
C MET A 182 2.29 4.57 13.17
N VAL A 183 3.58 4.90 13.40
CA VAL A 183 4.48 4.05 14.18
C VAL A 183 4.07 4.02 15.66
N ALA A 184 3.64 5.16 16.22
CA ALA A 184 3.15 5.25 17.60
C ALA A 184 1.86 4.44 17.77
N VAL A 185 0.91 4.57 16.83
CA VAL A 185 -0.34 3.81 16.80
C VAL A 185 -0.06 2.30 16.71
N ARG A 186 0.79 1.86 15.78
CA ARG A 186 1.20 0.46 15.69
C ARG A 186 1.79 -0.06 17.01
N THR A 187 2.69 0.71 17.62
CA THR A 187 3.33 0.34 18.88
C THR A 187 2.33 0.23 20.03
N ALA A 188 1.31 1.10 20.07
CA ALA A 188 0.24 1.02 21.06
C ALA A 188 -0.60 -0.27 20.89
N VAL A 189 -0.92 -0.66 19.66
CA VAL A 189 -1.59 -1.92 19.33
C VAL A 189 -0.78 -3.13 19.82
N GLU A 190 0.53 -3.16 19.51
CA GLU A 190 1.44 -4.23 19.95
C GLU A 190 1.58 -4.29 21.48
N ALA A 191 1.68 -3.13 22.14
CA ALA A 191 1.80 -3.04 23.60
C ALA A 191 0.54 -3.53 24.33
N ALA A 192 -0.64 -3.42 23.71
CA ALA A 192 -1.89 -3.99 24.20
C ALA A 192 -1.98 -5.51 24.00
N GLY A 193 -1.00 -6.13 23.35
CA GLY A 193 -0.97 -7.56 23.08
C GLY A 193 -1.80 -7.98 21.87
N TRP A 194 -2.18 -7.04 21.02
CA TRP A 194 -2.93 -7.34 19.80
C TRP A 194 -2.00 -7.44 18.57
N GLU A 195 -2.38 -8.32 17.67
CA GLU A 195 -1.71 -8.43 16.37
C GLU A 195 -2.28 -7.40 15.40
N TYR A 196 -1.45 -6.90 14.49
CA TYR A 196 -1.89 -6.13 13.34
C TYR A 196 -1.55 -6.86 12.05
N GLU A 197 -2.34 -6.69 11.00
CA GLU A 197 -2.10 -7.28 9.67
C GLU A 197 -1.10 -6.44 8.87
N SER A 198 -1.31 -5.13 8.82
CA SER A 198 -0.43 -4.17 8.16
C SER A 198 -0.37 -2.85 8.91
N ALA A 199 0.70 -2.10 8.69
CA ALA A 199 0.89 -0.74 9.19
C ALA A 199 1.67 0.06 8.13
N ASP A 200 0.99 0.96 7.43
CA ASP A 200 1.52 1.66 6.27
C ASP A 200 1.12 3.13 6.23
N ALA A 201 2.05 3.98 5.75
CA ALA A 201 1.69 5.31 5.30
C ALA A 201 1.13 5.19 3.87
N THR A 202 -0.14 5.54 3.71
CA THR A 202 -0.89 5.37 2.45
C THR A 202 -1.59 6.66 2.04
N PHE A 203 -2.21 6.68 0.86
CA PHE A 203 -3.02 7.80 0.41
C PHE A 203 -4.50 7.42 0.48
N LEU A 204 -5.24 8.09 1.35
CA LEU A 204 -6.68 7.92 1.50
C LEU A 204 -7.43 9.02 0.73
N PRO A 205 -8.50 8.68 -0.01
CA PRO A 205 -9.28 9.67 -0.74
C PRO A 205 -10.16 10.52 0.19
N SER A 206 -10.22 11.82 -0.07
CA SER A 206 -11.13 12.75 0.62
C SER A 206 -12.56 12.70 0.07
N VAL A 207 -12.71 12.27 -1.18
CA VAL A 207 -13.99 12.13 -1.86
C VAL A 207 -14.01 10.82 -2.63
N SER A 208 -15.06 10.02 -2.44
CA SER A 208 -15.21 8.72 -3.08
C SER A 208 -16.25 8.73 -4.19
N VAL A 209 -16.00 7.96 -5.24
CA VAL A 209 -16.94 7.70 -6.35
C VAL A 209 -17.63 6.37 -6.10
N PRO A 210 -18.95 6.35 -5.85
CA PRO A 210 -19.68 5.10 -5.67
C PRO A 210 -19.75 4.32 -6.98
N LEU A 211 -19.49 3.01 -6.90
CA LEU A 211 -19.52 2.11 -8.06
C LEU A 211 -20.56 1.03 -7.88
N ASP A 212 -21.23 0.72 -8.98
CA ASP A 212 -21.99 -0.52 -9.14
C ASP A 212 -21.07 -1.70 -9.48
N GLU A 213 -21.61 -2.89 -9.61
CA GLU A 213 -20.86 -4.12 -9.91
C GLU A 213 -20.03 -4.01 -11.20
N ASP A 214 -20.60 -3.46 -12.28
CA ASP A 214 -19.92 -3.32 -13.57
C ASP A 214 -18.77 -2.30 -13.49
N GLY A 215 -19.01 -1.18 -12.84
CA GLY A 215 -17.99 -0.15 -12.57
C GLY A 215 -16.84 -0.68 -11.70
N ALA A 216 -17.17 -1.37 -10.61
CA ALA A 216 -16.20 -1.99 -9.73
C ALA A 216 -15.33 -3.03 -10.47
N ARG A 217 -15.94 -3.90 -11.27
CA ARG A 217 -15.23 -4.90 -12.08
C ARG A 217 -14.23 -4.26 -13.06
N LYS A 218 -14.61 -3.14 -13.68
CA LYS A 218 -13.73 -2.40 -14.60
C LYS A 218 -12.55 -1.74 -13.86
N VAL A 219 -12.83 -1.09 -12.73
CA VAL A 219 -11.81 -0.44 -11.90
C VAL A 219 -10.82 -1.46 -11.33
N PHE A 220 -11.32 -2.59 -10.82
CA PHE A 220 -10.45 -3.65 -10.28
C PHE A 220 -9.54 -4.24 -11.34
N ARG A 221 -10.04 -4.44 -12.57
CA ARG A 221 -9.21 -4.90 -13.69
C ARG A 221 -8.11 -3.89 -14.03
N LEU A 222 -8.42 -2.59 -13.99
CA LEU A 222 -7.42 -1.54 -14.18
C LEU A 222 -6.36 -1.58 -13.07
N MET A 223 -6.78 -1.66 -11.81
CA MET A 223 -5.86 -1.73 -10.68
C MET A 223 -4.93 -2.95 -10.77
N GLU A 224 -5.48 -4.12 -11.07
CA GLU A 224 -4.69 -5.34 -11.28
C GLU A 224 -3.68 -5.18 -12.43
N ALA A 225 -4.08 -4.58 -13.55
CA ALA A 225 -3.18 -4.36 -14.68
C ALA A 225 -2.06 -3.37 -14.37
N LEU A 226 -2.32 -2.34 -13.56
CA LEU A 226 -1.30 -1.41 -13.08
C LEU A 226 -0.32 -2.11 -12.13
N GLU A 227 -0.84 -2.87 -11.18
CA GLU A 227 -0.05 -3.60 -10.20
C GLU A 227 0.73 -4.79 -10.81
N ASP A 228 0.40 -5.19 -12.04
CA ASP A 228 1.19 -6.18 -12.77
C ASP A 228 2.52 -5.64 -13.30
N SER A 229 2.69 -4.32 -13.41
CA SER A 229 4.00 -3.72 -13.71
C SER A 229 4.96 -3.86 -12.53
N ASP A 230 6.20 -4.27 -12.82
CA ASP A 230 7.25 -4.42 -11.82
C ASP A 230 7.72 -3.08 -11.23
N ASP A 231 7.47 -1.98 -11.93
CA ASP A 231 7.82 -0.63 -11.48
C ASP A 231 6.74 -0.01 -10.59
N VAL A 232 5.49 -0.50 -10.62
CA VAL A 232 4.40 0.00 -9.78
C VAL A 232 4.51 -0.59 -8.37
N GLN A 233 4.59 0.28 -7.37
CA GLN A 233 4.61 -0.10 -5.95
C GLN A 233 3.22 -0.12 -5.35
N ASN A 234 2.48 0.97 -5.53
CA ASN A 234 1.15 1.14 -4.98
C ASN A 234 0.23 1.81 -6.02
N VAL A 235 -1.04 1.46 -5.97
CA VAL A 235 -2.12 2.11 -6.73
C VAL A 235 -3.19 2.53 -5.74
N PHE A 236 -3.51 3.82 -5.71
CA PHE A 236 -4.56 4.39 -4.87
C PHE A 236 -5.68 4.89 -5.76
N ALA A 237 -6.92 4.64 -5.36
CA ALA A 237 -8.09 5.02 -6.15
C ALA A 237 -9.23 5.48 -5.23
N ASN A 238 -10.01 6.46 -5.70
CA ASN A 238 -11.05 7.09 -4.90
C ASN A 238 -12.45 6.49 -5.13
N PHE A 239 -12.53 5.20 -5.37
CA PHE A 239 -13.82 4.52 -5.48
C PHE A 239 -14.38 4.10 -4.12
N ASP A 240 -15.70 3.91 -4.06
CA ASP A 240 -16.39 3.24 -2.97
C ASP A 240 -17.31 2.13 -3.52
N VAL A 241 -17.38 1.02 -2.76
CA VAL A 241 -18.21 -0.14 -3.10
C VAL A 241 -18.91 -0.66 -1.86
N THR A 242 -20.15 -1.09 -2.01
CA THR A 242 -20.89 -1.74 -0.93
C THR A 242 -20.39 -3.15 -0.70
N ASP A 243 -20.66 -3.70 0.50
CA ASP A 243 -20.29 -5.08 0.83
C ASP A 243 -20.97 -6.10 -0.10
N GLU A 244 -22.20 -5.80 -0.56
CA GLU A 244 -22.93 -6.61 -1.53
C GLU A 244 -22.21 -6.67 -2.87
N VAL A 245 -21.71 -5.52 -3.37
CA VAL A 245 -20.94 -5.45 -4.62
C VAL A 245 -19.62 -6.22 -4.45
N MET A 246 -18.91 -6.05 -3.32
CA MET A 246 -17.68 -6.79 -3.05
C MET A 246 -17.92 -8.31 -3.05
N ALA A 247 -18.99 -8.77 -2.39
CA ALA A 247 -19.33 -10.19 -2.32
C ALA A 247 -19.71 -10.79 -3.70
N SER A 248 -20.26 -9.97 -4.61
CA SER A 248 -20.61 -10.43 -5.98
C SER A 248 -19.38 -10.59 -6.91
N LEU A 249 -18.25 -10.01 -6.53
CA LEU A 249 -17.01 -10.01 -7.33
C LEU A 249 -16.01 -11.10 -6.90
N ASP A 250 -16.29 -11.77 -5.78
CA ASP A 250 -15.56 -12.93 -5.29
C ASP A 250 -15.95 -14.21 -6.00
#